data_217d111e738b04bb81070f109253a116
#
_entry.id   217d111e738b04bb81070f109253a116
#
_cell.length_a   1.000
_cell.length_b   1.000
_cell.length_c   1.000
_cell.angle_alpha   90.00
_cell.angle_beta   90.00
_cell.angle_gamma   90.00
#
_symmetry.space_group_name_H-M   'P 1'
#
loop_
_entity.id
_entity.type
_entity.pdbx_description
1 polymer ?
#
loop_
_entity_poly.entity_id
_entity_poly.type
_entity_poly.pdbx_seq_one_letter_code
_entity_poly.pdbx_strand_id
1 'polypeptide(L)'
;GVQTCALPIYHISPAGAIKEDGPAGDYLKSKKIKKVDFNSFGARRGNHEIMMRGTFANIRIRNEMLDNVEGGYTIHYPSKKQMSIYDASIKYEKSNTPLIIIAGKDYGMGSSRDWAAKGTKLLGVKAVIAESYERIHRSNLVGMGVLPFQFQKNDNRKSLKLLGSEKINILKLDSKLKPKGIYDAQ
;
A
#
# COMPACT_ATOMS: atom_id res chain seq x y z
N GLY A 1 -3.34 -17.17 -4.04
CA GLY A 1 -2.31 -16.59 -3.17
C GLY A 1 -2.15 -15.10 -3.43
N VAL A 2 -1.90 -14.33 -2.41
CA VAL A 2 -1.77 -12.89 -2.48
C VAL A 2 -0.32 -12.51 -2.16
N GLN A 3 0.28 -11.64 -2.98
CA GLN A 3 1.65 -11.18 -2.76
C GLN A 3 1.71 -10.18 -1.61
N THR A 4 2.73 -10.27 -0.78
CA THR A 4 2.93 -9.40 0.38
C THR A 4 3.88 -8.24 0.10
N CYS A 5 3.67 -7.15 0.82
CA CYS A 5 4.57 -6.01 0.87
C CYS A 5 4.70 -5.59 2.36
N ALA A 6 5.89 -5.67 2.92
CA ALA A 6 6.13 -5.35 4.34
C ALA A 6 6.53 -3.88 4.47
N LEU A 7 5.73 -3.10 5.20
CA LEU A 7 5.96 -1.65 5.37
C LEU A 7 5.77 -1.23 6.82
N PRO A 8 6.76 -0.61 7.49
CA PRO A 8 6.50 0.32 8.57
C PRO A 8 6.07 1.64 7.93
N ILE A 9 4.85 2.13 8.22
CA ILE A 9 4.27 3.22 7.41
C ILE A 9 3.78 4.38 8.26
N TYR A 10 4.43 5.50 8.03
CA TYR A 10 3.92 6.84 8.27
C TYR A 10 3.64 7.49 6.91
N HIS A 11 2.47 8.17 6.74
CA HIS A 11 2.12 8.94 5.54
C HIS A 11 1.89 8.14 4.25
N ILE A 12 0.88 7.30 4.23
CA ILE A 12 0.45 6.51 3.06
C ILE A 12 -0.04 7.41 1.92
N SER A 13 -0.79 8.47 2.25
CA SER A 13 -1.41 9.33 1.25
C SER A 13 -0.40 10.26 0.58
N PRO A 14 -0.63 10.58 -0.70
CA PRO A 14 0.23 11.48 -1.45
C PRO A 14 0.26 12.87 -0.83
N ALA A 15 1.46 13.42 -0.64
CA ALA A 15 1.68 14.76 -0.11
C ALA A 15 2.89 15.42 -0.77
N GLY A 16 2.91 16.76 -0.71
CA GLY A 16 4.03 17.57 -1.25
C GLY A 16 3.96 17.79 -2.76
N ALA A 17 5.05 18.33 -3.31
CA ALA A 17 5.19 18.58 -4.73
C ALA A 17 5.32 17.28 -5.53
N ILE A 18 4.77 17.28 -6.75
CA ILE A 18 4.91 16.15 -7.67
C ILE A 18 6.30 16.23 -8.29
N LYS A 19 7.11 15.20 -8.05
CA LYS A 19 8.44 15.07 -8.63
C LYS A 19 8.35 14.74 -10.12
N GLU A 20 9.32 15.20 -10.88
CA GLU A 20 9.41 14.89 -12.31
C GLU A 20 9.76 13.41 -12.54
N ASP A 21 10.63 12.88 -11.68
CA ASP A 21 11.09 11.50 -11.74
C ASP A 21 10.18 10.62 -10.87
N GLY A 22 9.25 9.99 -11.50
CA GLY A 22 8.36 9.06 -10.82
C GLY A 22 7.00 8.94 -11.49
N PRO A 23 6.19 7.96 -11.08
CA PRO A 23 4.97 7.60 -11.77
C PRO A 23 3.98 8.74 -12.02
N ALA A 24 3.84 9.68 -11.06
CA ALA A 24 2.95 10.83 -11.22
C ALA A 24 3.50 11.87 -12.20
N GLY A 25 4.82 12.12 -12.15
CA GLY A 25 5.49 13.02 -13.10
C GLY A 25 5.43 12.48 -14.52
N ASP A 26 5.70 11.21 -14.71
CA ASP A 26 5.63 10.55 -16.01
C ASP A 26 4.22 10.57 -16.59
N TYR A 27 3.20 10.38 -15.74
CA TYR A 27 1.81 10.55 -16.16
C TYR A 27 1.51 11.97 -16.62
N LEU A 28 1.97 13.00 -15.91
CA LEU A 28 1.77 14.40 -16.30
C LEU A 28 2.50 14.73 -17.62
N LYS A 29 3.74 14.25 -17.78
CA LYS A 29 4.49 14.38 -19.04
C LYS A 29 3.76 13.72 -20.20
N SER A 30 3.18 12.54 -20.01
CA SER A 30 2.39 11.85 -21.03
C SER A 30 1.14 12.65 -21.46
N LYS A 31 0.63 13.51 -20.57
CA LYS A 31 -0.46 14.45 -20.85
C LYS A 31 0.02 15.80 -21.37
N LYS A 32 1.30 15.91 -21.75
CA LYS A 32 1.93 17.13 -22.28
C LYS A 32 1.91 18.31 -21.29
N ILE A 33 1.82 18.04 -19.98
CA ILE A 33 1.89 19.06 -18.94
C ILE A 33 3.36 19.35 -18.66
N LYS A 34 3.74 20.62 -18.66
CA LYS A 34 5.11 21.05 -18.36
C LYS A 34 5.40 20.95 -16.87
N LYS A 35 6.67 20.73 -16.49
CA LYS A 35 7.12 20.60 -15.10
C LYS A 35 6.69 21.76 -14.21
N VAL A 36 6.73 23.00 -14.75
CA VAL A 36 6.31 24.20 -14.01
C VAL A 36 4.85 24.15 -13.57
N ASP A 37 4.01 23.38 -14.29
CA ASP A 37 2.58 23.22 -14.05
C ASP A 37 2.24 21.93 -13.29
N PHE A 38 3.23 21.14 -12.85
CA PHE A 38 2.97 19.88 -12.12
C PHE A 38 2.23 20.11 -10.82
N ASN A 39 2.63 21.16 -10.10
CA ASN A 39 2.03 21.54 -8.84
C ASN A 39 2.23 20.47 -7.74
N SER A 40 1.33 20.39 -6.77
CA SER A 40 1.37 19.43 -5.67
C SER A 40 0.27 18.37 -5.80
N PHE A 41 0.44 17.25 -5.11
CA PHE A 41 -0.61 16.24 -4.97
C PHE A 41 -1.90 16.83 -4.39
N GLY A 42 -1.79 17.77 -3.46
CA GLY A 42 -2.95 18.46 -2.87
C GLY A 42 -3.75 19.26 -3.90
N ALA A 43 -3.08 20.00 -4.77
CA ALA A 43 -3.71 20.78 -5.84
C ALA A 43 -4.36 19.88 -6.92
N ARG A 44 -3.87 18.65 -7.06
CA ARG A 44 -4.38 17.66 -8.02
C ARG A 44 -5.25 16.58 -7.41
N ARG A 45 -5.74 16.81 -6.21
CA ARG A 45 -6.47 15.81 -5.40
C ARG A 45 -7.71 15.24 -6.09
N GLY A 46 -8.33 15.98 -7.01
CA GLY A 46 -9.46 15.52 -7.82
C GLY A 46 -9.09 14.51 -8.91
N ASN A 47 -7.80 14.36 -9.23
CA ASN A 47 -7.34 13.43 -10.25
C ASN A 47 -6.83 12.13 -9.60
N HIS A 48 -7.64 11.08 -9.67
CA HIS A 48 -7.31 9.78 -9.07
C HIS A 48 -6.06 9.13 -9.68
N GLU A 49 -5.81 9.35 -10.96
CA GLU A 49 -4.63 8.84 -11.66
C GLU A 49 -3.33 9.37 -11.05
N ILE A 50 -3.30 10.66 -10.71
CA ILE A 50 -2.16 11.26 -10.03
C ILE A 50 -2.07 10.77 -8.59
N MET A 51 -3.20 10.75 -7.88
CA MET A 51 -3.22 10.39 -6.47
C MET A 51 -2.82 8.93 -6.23
N MET A 52 -3.28 7.98 -7.04
CA MET A 52 -2.87 6.58 -6.89
C MET A 52 -1.37 6.38 -7.15
N ARG A 53 -0.78 7.15 -8.06
CA ARG A 53 0.66 7.12 -8.34
C ARG A 53 1.51 7.70 -7.21
N GLY A 54 0.93 8.56 -6.38
CA GLY A 54 1.57 9.12 -5.19
C GLY A 54 1.28 8.34 -3.89
N THR A 55 0.38 7.36 -3.93
CA THR A 55 0.11 6.51 -2.76
C THR A 55 1.34 5.67 -2.46
N PHE A 56 1.78 5.66 -1.20
CA PHE A 56 3.04 5.07 -0.75
C PHE A 56 4.32 5.69 -1.36
N ALA A 57 4.25 6.87 -1.96
CA ALA A 57 5.43 7.54 -2.54
C ALA A 57 6.15 8.50 -1.56
N ASN A 58 5.74 8.54 -0.30
CA ASN A 58 6.40 9.39 0.71
C ASN A 58 7.83 8.92 0.95
N ILE A 59 8.77 9.88 1.01
CA ILE A 59 10.20 9.61 1.24
C ILE A 59 10.51 8.95 2.58
N ARG A 60 9.62 9.04 3.56
CA ARG A 60 9.78 8.43 4.89
C ARG A 60 9.28 6.98 4.97
N ILE A 61 8.71 6.46 3.89
CA ILE A 61 8.29 5.07 3.83
C ILE A 61 9.55 4.21 3.70
N ARG A 62 9.62 3.18 4.52
CA ARG A 62 10.64 2.14 4.41
C ARG A 62 9.94 0.81 4.15
N ASN A 63 10.30 0.19 3.06
CA ASN A 63 9.88 -1.17 2.78
C ASN A 63 10.97 -2.12 3.28
N GLU A 64 10.67 -2.85 4.35
CA GLU A 64 11.63 -3.79 4.96
C GLU A 64 12.01 -4.98 4.07
N MET A 65 11.43 -5.08 2.86
CA MET A 65 11.89 -5.99 1.80
C MET A 65 13.13 -5.45 1.06
N LEU A 66 13.49 -4.20 1.31
CA LEU A 66 14.61 -3.51 0.68
C LEU A 66 15.57 -3.00 1.76
N ASP A 67 16.85 -3.35 1.63
CA ASP A 67 17.87 -2.90 2.55
C ASP A 67 18.19 -1.41 2.30
N ASN A 68 17.97 -0.57 3.32
CA ASN A 68 18.32 0.86 3.33
C ASN A 68 17.71 1.70 2.19
N VAL A 69 16.60 1.29 1.60
CA VAL A 69 15.88 2.07 0.59
C VAL A 69 14.72 2.80 1.22
N GLU A 70 14.71 4.12 1.11
CA GLU A 70 13.60 4.98 1.52
C GLU A 70 12.72 5.34 0.32
N GLY A 71 11.43 5.60 0.60
CA GLY A 71 10.46 5.98 -0.41
C GLY A 71 9.57 4.83 -0.87
N GLY A 72 8.78 5.11 -1.89
CA GLY A 72 7.74 4.22 -2.39
C GLY A 72 8.24 3.11 -3.32
N TYR A 73 9.22 2.34 -2.89
CA TYR A 73 9.80 1.26 -3.67
C TYR A 73 9.47 -0.12 -3.09
N THR A 74 9.48 -1.13 -3.95
CA THR A 74 9.26 -2.53 -3.59
C THR A 74 9.99 -3.46 -4.56
N ILE A 75 10.02 -4.75 -4.24
CA ILE A 75 10.47 -5.80 -5.15
C ILE A 75 9.24 -6.42 -5.83
N HIS A 76 9.26 -6.46 -7.15
CA HIS A 76 8.31 -7.27 -7.92
C HIS A 76 8.86 -8.69 -8.00
N TYR A 77 8.34 -9.60 -7.18
CA TYR A 77 8.91 -10.93 -6.99
C TYR A 77 9.00 -11.79 -8.26
N PRO A 78 8.01 -11.80 -9.17
CA PRO A 78 8.15 -12.56 -10.41
C PRO A 78 9.36 -12.18 -11.25
N SER A 79 9.74 -10.88 -11.25
CA SER A 79 10.91 -10.40 -11.99
C SER A 79 12.15 -10.17 -11.12
N LYS A 80 12.03 -10.26 -9.79
CA LYS A 80 13.07 -9.94 -8.79
C LYS A 80 13.70 -8.55 -8.95
N LYS A 81 12.93 -7.60 -9.53
CA LYS A 81 13.39 -6.24 -9.78
C LYS A 81 12.78 -5.26 -8.79
N GLN A 82 13.62 -4.36 -8.29
CA GLN A 82 13.17 -3.20 -7.53
C GLN A 82 12.49 -2.21 -8.48
N MET A 83 11.36 -1.67 -8.06
CA MET A 83 10.62 -0.65 -8.79
C MET A 83 9.70 0.14 -7.85
N SER A 84 9.02 1.17 -8.36
CA SER A 84 8.02 1.86 -7.57
C SER A 84 6.86 0.93 -7.17
N ILE A 85 6.24 1.19 -6.03
CA ILE A 85 5.05 0.43 -5.59
C ILE A 85 3.94 0.53 -6.64
N TYR A 86 3.79 1.69 -7.28
CA TYR A 86 2.84 1.87 -8.36
C TYR A 86 3.14 0.94 -9.55
N ASP A 87 4.37 0.94 -10.07
CA ASP A 87 4.72 0.12 -11.22
C ASP A 87 4.60 -1.37 -10.92
N ALA A 88 4.97 -1.79 -9.71
CA ALA A 88 4.78 -3.16 -9.26
C ALA A 88 3.29 -3.52 -9.22
N SER A 89 2.44 -2.64 -8.68
CA SER A 89 0.99 -2.87 -8.61
C SER A 89 0.37 -3.06 -9.99
N ILE A 90 0.75 -2.27 -10.98
CA ILE A 90 0.29 -2.42 -12.37
C ILE A 90 0.71 -3.77 -12.98
N LYS A 91 1.92 -4.24 -12.67
CA LYS A 91 2.36 -5.56 -13.13
C LYS A 91 1.58 -6.69 -12.48
N TYR A 92 1.30 -6.60 -11.18
CA TYR A 92 0.48 -7.58 -10.48
C TYR A 92 -0.98 -7.56 -10.95
N GLU A 93 -1.52 -6.37 -11.26
CA GLU A 93 -2.85 -6.24 -11.84
C GLU A 93 -2.94 -6.96 -13.20
N LYS A 94 -1.95 -6.75 -14.09
CA LYS A 94 -1.88 -7.45 -15.39
C LYS A 94 -1.80 -8.97 -15.25
N SER A 95 -1.20 -9.47 -14.19
CA SER A 95 -1.14 -10.91 -13.88
C SER A 95 -2.33 -11.39 -13.02
N ASN A 96 -3.31 -10.54 -12.79
CA ASN A 96 -4.47 -10.81 -11.95
C ASN A 96 -4.09 -11.33 -10.54
N THR A 97 -3.02 -10.77 -9.98
CA THR A 97 -2.48 -11.14 -8.67
C THR A 97 -2.86 -10.09 -7.64
N PRO A 98 -3.75 -10.40 -6.70
CA PRO A 98 -4.13 -9.47 -5.64
C PRO A 98 -2.97 -9.26 -4.65
N LEU A 99 -2.96 -8.09 -3.99
CA LEU A 99 -1.90 -7.68 -3.07
C LEU A 99 -2.37 -7.66 -1.62
N ILE A 100 -1.42 -7.93 -0.72
CA ILE A 100 -1.57 -7.76 0.73
C ILE A 100 -0.45 -6.87 1.26
N ILE A 101 -0.77 -6.07 2.29
CA ILE A 101 0.22 -5.28 3.03
C ILE A 101 0.41 -5.93 4.39
N ILE A 102 1.67 -6.12 4.79
CA ILE A 102 2.05 -6.47 6.16
C ILE A 102 2.68 -5.25 6.79
N ALA A 103 2.16 -4.80 7.92
CA ALA A 103 2.58 -3.58 8.58
C ALA A 103 2.81 -3.76 10.09
N GLY A 104 3.55 -2.85 10.65
CA GLY A 104 3.80 -2.77 12.10
C GLY A 104 2.69 -2.06 12.86
N LYS A 105 3.09 -1.33 13.90
CA LYS A 105 2.17 -0.60 14.79
C LYS A 105 1.65 0.68 14.14
N ASP A 106 0.45 1.08 14.56
CA ASP A 106 -0.22 2.34 14.22
C ASP A 106 -0.32 2.61 12.72
N TYR A 107 -0.60 1.53 11.96
CA TYR A 107 -0.76 1.61 10.51
C TYR A 107 -1.80 2.67 10.12
N GLY A 108 -1.39 3.61 9.27
CA GLY A 108 -2.22 4.70 8.78
C GLY A 108 -2.09 6.01 9.58
N MET A 109 -1.29 6.04 10.66
CA MET A 109 -1.04 7.27 11.41
C MET A 109 -0.39 8.34 10.52
N GLY A 110 -0.83 9.59 10.67
CA GLY A 110 -0.31 10.72 9.89
C GLY A 110 -0.77 10.79 8.43
N SER A 111 -1.58 9.84 7.98
CA SER A 111 -2.08 9.81 6.60
C SER A 111 -3.37 10.62 6.43
N SER A 112 -3.55 11.22 5.24
CA SER A 112 -4.82 11.83 4.84
C SER A 112 -5.86 10.74 4.58
N ARG A 113 -6.69 10.56 5.51
CA ARG A 113 -7.80 9.63 5.74
C ARG A 113 -8.28 8.85 4.51
N ASP A 114 -9.07 9.48 3.63
CA ASP A 114 -9.75 8.80 2.52
C ASP A 114 -8.77 8.32 1.44
N TRP A 115 -7.85 9.19 1.03
CA TRP A 115 -6.89 8.84 -0.01
C TRP A 115 -5.90 7.76 0.39
N ALA A 116 -5.55 7.66 1.68
CA ALA A 116 -4.72 6.56 2.16
C ALA A 116 -5.39 5.20 1.92
N ALA A 117 -6.69 5.08 2.20
CA ALA A 117 -7.44 3.86 1.98
C ALA A 117 -7.85 3.66 0.51
N LYS A 118 -8.30 4.73 -0.16
CA LYS A 118 -8.69 4.69 -1.57
C LYS A 118 -7.51 4.36 -2.48
N GLY A 119 -6.37 4.99 -2.29
CA GLY A 119 -5.16 4.69 -3.05
C GLY A 119 -4.70 3.25 -2.85
N THR A 120 -4.71 2.75 -1.61
CA THR A 120 -4.44 1.36 -1.28
C THR A 120 -5.33 0.40 -2.07
N LYS A 121 -6.65 0.67 -2.12
CA LYS A 121 -7.60 -0.12 -2.93
C LYS A 121 -7.29 -0.06 -4.42
N LEU A 122 -7.02 1.13 -4.95
CA LEU A 122 -6.73 1.34 -6.38
C LEU A 122 -5.44 0.65 -6.84
N LEU A 123 -4.48 0.46 -5.94
CA LEU A 123 -3.26 -0.31 -6.19
C LEU A 123 -3.45 -1.83 -6.10
N GLY A 124 -4.68 -2.33 -6.01
CA GLY A 124 -4.98 -3.76 -6.01
C GLY A 124 -4.84 -4.46 -4.66
N VAL A 125 -4.62 -3.73 -3.58
CA VAL A 125 -4.54 -4.30 -2.23
C VAL A 125 -5.92 -4.76 -1.77
N LYS A 126 -6.02 -6.01 -1.34
CA LYS A 126 -7.26 -6.64 -0.83
C LYS A 126 -7.32 -6.70 0.69
N ALA A 127 -6.17 -6.80 1.33
CA ALA A 127 -6.09 -6.88 2.77
C ALA A 127 -4.83 -6.19 3.31
N VAL A 128 -4.90 -5.77 4.55
CA VAL A 128 -3.75 -5.31 5.34
C VAL A 128 -3.72 -6.16 6.61
N ILE A 129 -2.53 -6.63 6.99
CA ILE A 129 -2.28 -7.31 8.26
C ILE A 129 -1.30 -6.45 9.05
N ALA A 130 -1.71 -5.90 10.19
CA ALA A 130 -0.89 -4.99 10.98
C ALA A 130 -0.86 -5.37 12.47
N GLU A 131 0.15 -4.91 13.20
CA GLU A 131 0.19 -5.06 14.65
C GLU A 131 -0.87 -4.19 15.33
N SER A 132 -1.08 -2.98 14.83
CA SER A 132 -2.17 -2.08 15.24
C SER A 132 -2.50 -1.08 14.14
N TYR A 133 -3.63 -0.38 14.29
CA TYR A 133 -4.14 0.59 13.32
C TYR A 133 -4.44 1.93 13.97
N GLU A 134 -4.24 2.99 13.23
CA GLU A 134 -4.94 4.23 13.49
C GLU A 134 -6.45 4.00 13.26
N ARG A 135 -7.27 4.45 14.23
CA ARG A 135 -8.70 4.11 14.29
C ARG A 135 -9.49 4.52 13.05
N ILE A 136 -9.31 5.75 12.59
CA ILE A 136 -10.04 6.31 11.45
C ILE A 136 -9.59 5.60 10.16
N HIS A 137 -8.30 5.34 10.03
CA HIS A 137 -7.76 4.65 8.85
C HIS A 137 -8.29 3.22 8.73
N ARG A 138 -8.38 2.50 9.85
CA ARG A 138 -9.00 1.16 9.87
C ARG A 138 -10.44 1.18 9.34
N SER A 139 -11.24 2.15 9.79
CA SER A 139 -12.62 2.32 9.32
C SER A 139 -12.68 2.65 7.83
N ASN A 140 -11.78 3.50 7.36
CA ASN A 140 -11.69 3.87 5.94
C ASN A 140 -11.28 2.68 5.05
N LEU A 141 -10.38 1.81 5.51
CA LEU A 141 -10.04 0.58 4.80
C LEU A 141 -11.28 -0.30 4.59
N VAL A 142 -12.06 -0.52 5.65
CA VAL A 142 -13.33 -1.27 5.55
C VAL A 142 -14.28 -0.61 4.57
N GLY A 143 -14.47 0.71 4.67
CA GLY A 143 -15.34 1.48 3.76
C GLY A 143 -14.90 1.40 2.30
N MET A 144 -13.62 1.22 2.02
CA MET A 144 -13.08 1.04 0.66
C MET A 144 -13.04 -0.44 0.23
N GLY A 145 -13.47 -1.38 1.07
CA GLY A 145 -13.46 -2.81 0.77
C GLY A 145 -12.06 -3.42 0.81
N VAL A 146 -11.18 -2.90 1.68
CA VAL A 146 -9.89 -3.50 2.03
C VAL A 146 -10.01 -4.09 3.42
N LEU A 147 -9.69 -5.36 3.59
CA LEU A 147 -9.84 -6.08 4.85
C LEU A 147 -8.70 -5.75 5.83
N PRO A 148 -8.96 -5.13 6.99
CA PRO A 148 -7.94 -4.84 8.00
C PRO A 148 -7.86 -5.99 9.01
N PHE A 149 -6.88 -6.86 8.87
CA PHE A 149 -6.56 -7.89 9.84
C PHE A 149 -5.51 -7.40 10.84
N GLN A 150 -5.55 -7.91 12.04
CA GLN A 150 -4.58 -7.60 13.08
C GLN A 150 -3.91 -8.89 13.54
N PHE A 151 -2.59 -8.84 13.73
CA PHE A 151 -1.86 -9.95 14.32
C PHE A 151 -2.40 -10.29 15.70
N GLN A 152 -2.34 -11.56 16.06
CA GLN A 152 -2.62 -12.02 17.43
C GLN A 152 -1.61 -11.40 18.42
N LYS A 153 -1.97 -11.40 19.70
CA LYS A 153 -1.09 -10.89 20.75
C LYS A 153 0.24 -11.64 20.70
N ASN A 154 1.33 -10.89 20.65
CA ASN A 154 2.72 -11.35 20.54
C ASN A 154 3.17 -11.79 19.14
N ASP A 155 2.26 -11.81 18.15
CA ASP A 155 2.65 -12.07 16.77
C ASP A 155 2.93 -10.78 16.01
N ASN A 156 3.92 -10.85 15.15
CA ASN A 156 4.26 -9.78 14.21
C ASN A 156 5.07 -10.36 13.05
N ARG A 157 5.40 -9.52 12.09
CA ARG A 157 6.19 -9.95 10.93
C ARG A 157 7.51 -10.64 11.31
N LYS A 158 8.19 -10.13 12.34
CA LYS A 158 9.50 -10.66 12.75
C LYS A 158 9.36 -12.00 13.47
N SER A 159 8.40 -12.14 14.40
CA SER A 159 8.15 -13.40 15.12
C SER A 159 7.76 -14.52 14.15
N LEU A 160 6.96 -14.18 13.11
CA LEU A 160 6.53 -15.11 12.08
C LEU A 160 7.51 -15.25 10.91
N LYS A 161 8.64 -14.54 10.95
CA LYS A 161 9.70 -14.55 9.92
C LYS A 161 9.18 -14.26 8.51
N LEU A 162 8.20 -13.36 8.39
CA LEU A 162 7.64 -12.98 7.10
C LEU A 162 8.60 -12.04 6.37
N LEU A 163 8.99 -12.40 5.15
CA LEU A 163 9.97 -11.70 4.33
C LEU A 163 9.33 -10.80 3.26
N GLY A 164 8.02 -10.98 2.98
CA GLY A 164 7.30 -10.25 1.94
C GLY A 164 7.28 -10.95 0.58
N SER A 165 7.82 -12.17 0.49
CA SER A 165 7.77 -13.02 -0.71
C SER A 165 6.65 -14.06 -0.68
N GLU A 166 5.96 -14.16 0.43
CA GLU A 166 4.96 -15.18 0.69
C GLU A 166 3.71 -14.98 -0.18
N LYS A 167 3.07 -16.09 -0.47
CA LYS A 167 1.69 -16.12 -0.97
C LYS A 167 0.80 -16.47 0.20
N ILE A 168 -0.07 -15.55 0.59
CA ILE A 168 -0.93 -15.73 1.76
C ILE A 168 -2.34 -16.12 1.32
N ASN A 169 -2.85 -17.20 1.89
CA ASN A 169 -4.24 -17.60 1.78
C ASN A 169 -4.92 -17.40 3.12
N ILE A 170 -5.96 -16.57 3.17
CA ILE A 170 -6.77 -16.41 4.38
C ILE A 170 -7.87 -17.48 4.33
N LEU A 171 -7.81 -18.41 5.29
CA LEU A 171 -8.70 -19.56 5.33
C LEU A 171 -10.07 -19.17 5.88
N LYS A 172 -11.11 -19.87 5.44
CA LYS A 172 -12.49 -19.71 5.91
C LYS A 172 -13.03 -18.28 5.78
N LEU A 173 -12.53 -17.54 4.79
CA LEU A 173 -13.04 -16.22 4.44
C LEU A 173 -14.31 -16.40 3.60
N ASP A 174 -15.39 -16.77 4.25
CA ASP A 174 -16.70 -16.92 3.63
C ASP A 174 -17.53 -15.61 3.71
N SER A 175 -18.75 -15.65 3.21
CA SER A 175 -19.67 -14.50 3.20
C SER A 175 -20.13 -14.03 4.59
N LYS A 176 -19.71 -14.72 5.66
CA LYS A 176 -20.10 -14.44 7.05
C LYS A 176 -18.94 -13.93 7.89
N LEU A 177 -18.19 -12.94 7.38
CA LEU A 177 -17.17 -12.26 8.17
C LEU A 177 -17.76 -11.72 9.47
N LYS A 178 -17.23 -12.19 10.60
CA LYS A 178 -17.63 -11.70 11.92
C LYS A 178 -16.65 -10.61 12.38
N PRO A 179 -17.15 -9.46 12.86
CA PRO A 179 -16.29 -8.50 13.55
C PRO A 179 -15.53 -9.17 14.70
N LYS A 180 -14.23 -8.88 14.81
CA LYS A 180 -13.30 -9.50 15.79
C LYS A 180 -13.17 -11.04 15.67
N GLY A 181 -13.58 -11.65 14.56
CA GLY A 181 -13.34 -13.06 14.29
C GLY A 181 -11.84 -13.36 14.14
N ILE A 182 -11.44 -14.56 14.54
CA ILE A 182 -10.08 -15.08 14.35
C ILE A 182 -10.07 -15.86 13.03
N TYR A 183 -9.09 -15.59 12.19
CA TYR A 183 -8.92 -16.22 10.89
C TYR A 183 -7.50 -16.75 10.75
N ASP A 184 -7.37 -17.95 10.26
CA ASP A 184 -6.07 -18.54 9.97
C ASP A 184 -5.56 -18.07 8.60
N ALA A 185 -4.27 -17.79 8.53
CA ALA A 185 -3.57 -17.45 7.29
C ALA A 185 -2.44 -18.46 7.07
N GLN A 186 -2.35 -18.97 5.85
CA GLN A 186 -1.36 -19.96 5.41
C GLN A 186 -0.58 -19.44 4.20
#